data_540919280d6978bbd7baa09aabe09d1f
#
_entry.id   540919280d6978bbd7baa09aabe09d1f
#
_cell.length_a   1.000
_cell.length_b   1.000
_cell.length_c   1.000
_cell.angle_alpha   90.00
_cell.angle_beta   90.00
_cell.angle_gamma   90.00
#
_symmetry.space_group_name_H-M   'P 1'
#
loop_
_entity.id
_entity.type
_entity.pdbx_description
1 polymer ?
#
loop_
_entity_poly.entity_id
_entity_poly.type
_entity_poly.pdbx_seq_one_letter_code
_entity_poly.pdbx_strand_id
1 'polypeptide(L)'
;MDWMKLKSGSDVRGVAVGENAPLTEHVAMCLGMAFARYVAKHVGKPVTQVTIAIGRDSRISGPALLHAAAEGVSKAGASVLDFGMCTTPAMYMCIITPGFQPDGSIMITASHHPFNRNGLKFFTREGGLEGSDIEEILEYAQNGESPAENSCGEIKKVDYMTDYAKGLC
;
A
#
# COMPACT_ATOMS: atom_id res chain seq x y z
N MET A 1 0.84 -20.26 -7.25
CA MET A 1 1.45 -19.27 -8.14
C MET A 1 2.61 -18.61 -7.41
N ASP A 2 3.68 -18.35 -8.11
CA ASP A 2 4.80 -17.56 -7.55
C ASP A 2 4.48 -16.07 -7.65
N TRP A 3 4.37 -15.41 -6.51
CA TRP A 3 4.03 -13.98 -6.43
C TRP A 3 5.15 -13.08 -6.95
N MET A 4 6.36 -13.60 -7.10
CA MET A 4 7.46 -12.86 -7.73
C MET A 4 7.12 -12.43 -9.16
N LYS A 5 6.20 -13.16 -9.83
CA LYS A 5 5.70 -12.78 -11.16
C LYS A 5 4.89 -11.49 -11.18
N LEU A 6 4.45 -11.00 -10.01
CA LEU A 6 3.76 -9.72 -9.87
C LEU A 6 4.74 -8.54 -9.78
N LYS A 7 6.03 -8.80 -9.66
CA LYS A 7 7.03 -7.73 -9.65
C LYS A 7 7.08 -7.02 -11.00
N SER A 8 6.99 -5.71 -10.98
CA SER A 8 7.07 -4.84 -12.15
C SER A 8 7.98 -3.65 -11.84
N GLY A 9 9.29 -3.83 -12.05
CA GLY A 9 10.29 -2.83 -11.67
C GLY A 9 10.29 -2.57 -10.17
N SER A 10 9.92 -1.37 -9.77
CA SER A 10 9.82 -0.93 -8.37
C SER A 10 8.39 -1.00 -7.82
N ASP A 11 7.47 -1.69 -8.52
CA ASP A 11 6.07 -1.82 -8.15
C ASP A 11 5.63 -3.29 -8.15
N VAL A 12 4.46 -3.55 -7.59
CA VAL A 12 3.73 -4.80 -7.78
C VAL A 12 2.58 -4.53 -8.75
N ARG A 13 2.46 -5.30 -9.83
CA ARG A 13 1.40 -5.15 -10.83
C ARG A 13 0.92 -6.49 -11.35
N GLY A 14 -0.35 -6.56 -11.71
CA GLY A 14 -0.92 -7.75 -12.32
C GLY A 14 -2.35 -7.54 -12.79
N VAL A 15 -2.88 -8.55 -13.48
CA VAL A 15 -4.31 -8.59 -13.80
C VAL A 15 -5.09 -8.76 -12.49
N ALA A 16 -6.08 -7.90 -12.27
CA ALA A 16 -6.85 -7.82 -11.03
C ALA A 16 -8.36 -8.03 -11.27
N VAL A 17 -8.80 -8.14 -12.52
CA VAL A 17 -10.21 -8.35 -12.89
C VAL A 17 -10.33 -9.58 -13.77
N GLY A 18 -11.31 -10.42 -13.49
CA GLY A 18 -11.62 -11.65 -14.24
C GLY A 18 -11.28 -12.92 -13.46
N GLU A 19 -11.73 -14.05 -14.01
CA GLU A 19 -11.39 -15.37 -13.46
C GLU A 19 -9.88 -15.60 -13.51
N ASN A 20 -9.33 -16.18 -12.47
CA ASN A 20 -7.90 -16.48 -12.36
C ASN A 20 -6.98 -15.25 -12.39
N ALA A 21 -7.49 -14.04 -12.11
CA ALA A 21 -6.65 -12.86 -11.98
C ALA A 21 -5.65 -13.04 -10.82
N PRO A 22 -4.34 -12.90 -11.06
CA PRO A 22 -3.31 -13.19 -10.05
C PRO A 22 -3.25 -12.15 -8.91
N LEU A 23 -3.60 -10.89 -9.17
CA LEU A 23 -3.62 -9.85 -8.15
C LEU A 23 -4.99 -9.85 -7.46
N THR A 24 -5.12 -10.68 -6.46
CA THR A 24 -6.33 -10.86 -5.66
C THR A 24 -6.36 -9.94 -4.45
N GLU A 25 -7.53 -9.81 -3.81
CA GLU A 25 -7.66 -9.14 -2.52
C GLU A 25 -6.78 -9.79 -1.45
N HIS A 26 -6.68 -11.12 -1.44
CA HIS A 26 -5.80 -11.82 -0.51
C HIS A 26 -4.33 -11.43 -0.72
N VAL A 27 -3.87 -11.36 -1.95
CA VAL A 27 -2.50 -10.89 -2.27
C VAL A 27 -2.30 -9.46 -1.79
N ALA A 28 -3.25 -8.57 -2.06
CA ALA A 28 -3.19 -7.16 -1.61
C ALA A 28 -3.15 -7.05 -0.09
N MET A 29 -3.92 -7.86 0.62
CA MET A 29 -3.90 -7.92 2.10
C MET A 29 -2.52 -8.34 2.61
N CYS A 30 -1.97 -9.40 2.07
CA CYS A 30 -0.64 -9.89 2.47
C CYS A 30 0.47 -8.87 2.15
N LEU A 31 0.35 -8.17 1.03
CA LEU A 31 1.28 -7.08 0.67
C LEU A 31 1.18 -5.91 1.63
N GLY A 32 -0.02 -5.52 2.03
CA GLY A 32 -0.22 -4.47 3.04
C GLY A 32 0.45 -4.83 4.36
N MET A 33 0.27 -6.05 4.81
CA MET A 33 0.89 -6.57 6.03
C MET A 33 2.42 -6.58 5.92
N ALA A 34 2.95 -7.10 4.83
CA ALA A 34 4.39 -7.17 4.59
C ALA A 34 5.02 -5.77 4.52
N PHE A 35 4.36 -4.82 3.85
CA PHE A 35 4.84 -3.46 3.76
C PHE A 35 4.85 -2.74 5.11
N ALA A 36 3.82 -2.91 5.94
CA ALA A 36 3.81 -2.33 7.28
C ALA A 36 5.00 -2.81 8.12
N ARG A 37 5.32 -4.09 8.06
CA ARG A 37 6.48 -4.66 8.75
C ARG A 37 7.81 -4.23 8.15
N TYR A 38 7.88 -4.12 6.83
CA TYR A 38 9.03 -3.56 6.13
C TYR A 38 9.33 -2.13 6.62
N VAL A 39 8.32 -1.27 6.66
CA VAL A 39 8.45 0.11 7.14
C VAL A 39 8.89 0.14 8.60
N ALA A 40 8.26 -0.66 9.46
CA ALA A 40 8.62 -0.75 10.89
C ALA A 40 10.11 -1.06 11.09
N LYS A 41 10.62 -2.03 10.35
CA LYS A 41 12.04 -2.42 10.37
C LYS A 41 12.96 -1.27 9.93
N HIS A 42 12.59 -0.56 8.86
CA HIS A 42 13.43 0.50 8.28
C HIS A 42 13.42 1.80 9.10
N VAL A 43 12.30 2.14 9.74
CA VAL A 43 12.22 3.33 10.60
C VAL A 43 12.63 3.05 12.05
N GLY A 44 12.81 1.78 12.42
CA GLY A 44 13.20 1.38 13.77
C GLY A 44 12.12 1.58 14.82
N LYS A 45 10.85 1.41 14.45
CA LYS A 45 9.70 1.48 15.36
C LYS A 45 9.03 0.11 15.51
N PRO A 46 8.35 -0.15 16.65
CA PRO A 46 7.37 -1.24 16.69
C PRO A 46 6.29 -1.02 15.63
N VAL A 47 5.81 -2.09 15.01
CA VAL A 47 4.78 -1.98 13.95
C VAL A 47 3.50 -1.29 14.46
N THR A 48 3.18 -1.41 15.74
CA THR A 48 2.05 -0.75 16.39
C THR A 48 2.16 0.79 16.43
N GLN A 49 3.34 1.34 16.19
CA GLN A 49 3.59 2.78 16.12
C GLN A 49 3.76 3.28 14.68
N VAL A 50 3.64 2.40 13.70
CA VAL A 50 3.73 2.75 12.27
C VAL A 50 2.37 3.21 11.76
N THR A 51 2.39 4.23 10.89
CA THR A 51 1.22 4.72 10.17
C THR A 51 1.48 4.62 8.68
N ILE A 52 0.54 3.99 7.95
CA ILE A 52 0.58 3.84 6.50
C ILE A 52 -0.61 4.55 5.88
N ALA A 53 -0.36 5.45 4.94
CA ALA A 53 -1.41 6.05 4.12
C ALA A 53 -1.68 5.18 2.90
N ILE A 54 -2.94 5.05 2.51
CA ILE A 54 -3.33 4.29 1.32
C ILE A 54 -4.30 5.12 0.48
N GLY A 55 -4.03 5.19 -0.82
CA GLY A 55 -4.90 5.83 -1.80
C GLY A 55 -5.00 5.00 -3.07
N ARG A 56 -5.91 5.38 -3.95
CA ARG A 56 -6.16 4.69 -5.22
C ARG A 56 -6.54 5.64 -6.33
N ASP A 57 -6.33 5.21 -7.57
CA ASP A 57 -6.90 5.87 -8.74
C ASP A 57 -8.35 5.37 -9.01
N SER A 58 -8.90 5.70 -10.17
CA SER A 58 -10.29 5.41 -10.53
C SER A 58 -10.54 4.01 -11.07
N ARG A 59 -9.57 3.10 -11.05
CA ARG A 59 -9.73 1.75 -11.59
C ARG A 59 -10.81 0.97 -10.84
N ILE A 60 -11.55 0.12 -11.59
CA ILE A 60 -12.67 -0.63 -11.05
C ILE A 60 -12.28 -1.57 -9.90
N SER A 61 -11.11 -2.16 -9.94
CA SER A 61 -10.56 -3.00 -8.86
C SER A 61 -9.97 -2.22 -7.68
N GLY A 62 -9.85 -0.90 -7.81
CA GLY A 62 -9.20 -0.04 -6.82
C GLY A 62 -9.79 -0.12 -5.42
N PRO A 63 -11.13 0.08 -5.26
CA PRO A 63 -11.75 0.05 -3.92
C PRO A 63 -11.51 -1.25 -3.16
N ALA A 64 -11.69 -2.40 -3.81
CA ALA A 64 -11.50 -3.71 -3.19
C ALA A 64 -10.04 -3.96 -2.79
N LEU A 65 -9.09 -3.61 -3.65
CA LEU A 65 -7.67 -3.77 -3.37
C LEU A 65 -7.20 -2.81 -2.27
N LEU A 66 -7.69 -1.57 -2.26
CA LEU A 66 -7.39 -0.62 -1.19
C LEU A 66 -7.88 -1.15 0.16
N HIS A 67 -9.13 -1.62 0.21
CA HIS A 67 -9.72 -2.18 1.42
C HIS A 67 -8.91 -3.37 1.94
N ALA A 68 -8.54 -4.29 1.05
CA ALA A 68 -7.74 -5.46 1.40
C ALA A 68 -6.34 -5.08 1.91
N ALA A 69 -5.66 -4.16 1.23
CA ALA A 69 -4.34 -3.68 1.67
C ALA A 69 -4.43 -2.99 3.04
N ALA A 70 -5.44 -2.16 3.25
CA ALA A 70 -5.68 -1.49 4.54
C ALA A 70 -5.92 -2.50 5.66
N GLU A 71 -6.71 -3.54 5.39
CA GLU A 71 -6.94 -4.64 6.33
C GLU A 71 -5.63 -5.34 6.69
N GLY A 72 -4.78 -5.61 5.70
CA GLY A 72 -3.46 -6.22 5.92
C GLY A 72 -2.56 -5.37 6.81
N VAL A 73 -2.47 -4.08 6.54
CA VAL A 73 -1.71 -3.13 7.37
C VAL A 73 -2.24 -3.13 8.81
N SER A 74 -3.56 -3.06 8.97
CA SER A 74 -4.21 -3.10 10.28
C SER A 74 -3.92 -4.40 11.03
N LYS A 75 -4.00 -5.53 10.35
CA LYS A 75 -3.69 -6.85 10.95
C LYS A 75 -2.23 -6.99 11.37
N ALA A 76 -1.32 -6.29 10.75
CA ALA A 76 0.07 -6.20 11.21
C ALA A 76 0.22 -5.38 12.50
N GLY A 77 -0.79 -4.61 12.87
CA GLY A 77 -0.80 -3.73 14.04
C GLY A 77 -0.59 -2.25 13.73
N ALA A 78 -0.30 -1.90 12.48
CA ALA A 78 -0.08 -0.52 12.07
C ALA A 78 -1.39 0.23 11.84
N SER A 79 -1.36 1.54 12.02
CA SER A 79 -2.49 2.42 11.73
C SER A 79 -2.56 2.76 10.25
N VAL A 80 -3.77 2.95 9.74
CA VAL A 80 -4.04 3.27 8.34
C VAL A 80 -4.71 4.63 8.23
N LEU A 81 -4.21 5.47 7.32
CA LEU A 81 -4.91 6.64 6.82
C LEU A 81 -5.45 6.32 5.42
N ASP A 82 -6.75 6.12 5.32
CA ASP A 82 -7.42 5.83 4.05
C ASP A 82 -7.78 7.16 3.37
N PHE A 83 -7.06 7.51 2.32
CA PHE A 83 -7.28 8.73 1.54
C PHE A 83 -8.30 8.56 0.42
N GLY A 84 -8.76 7.34 0.16
CA GLY A 84 -9.68 7.08 -0.94
C GLY A 84 -9.05 7.38 -2.29
N MET A 85 -9.79 8.10 -3.15
CA MET A 85 -9.29 8.46 -4.47
C MET A 85 -8.22 9.53 -4.38
N CYS A 86 -7.04 9.24 -4.94
CA CYS A 86 -5.84 10.06 -4.87
C CYS A 86 -5.06 10.01 -6.17
N THR A 87 -3.98 10.80 -6.21
CA THR A 87 -2.98 10.74 -7.29
C THR A 87 -1.66 10.18 -6.75
N THR A 88 -0.84 9.64 -7.63
CA THR A 88 0.48 9.12 -7.25
C THR A 88 1.37 10.21 -6.64
N PRO A 89 1.47 11.44 -7.19
CA PRO A 89 2.22 12.51 -6.54
C PRO A 89 1.71 12.86 -5.15
N ALA A 90 0.39 12.85 -4.93
CA ALA A 90 -0.19 13.11 -3.63
C ALA A 90 0.25 12.08 -2.58
N MET A 91 0.31 10.81 -2.97
CA MET A 91 0.74 9.73 -2.07
C MET A 91 2.22 9.83 -1.69
N TYR A 92 3.05 10.31 -2.60
CA TYR A 92 4.45 10.62 -2.29
C TYR A 92 4.55 11.82 -1.33
N MET A 93 3.83 12.91 -1.63
CA MET A 93 3.90 14.16 -0.88
C MET A 93 3.29 14.06 0.53
N CYS A 94 2.33 13.15 0.78
CA CYS A 94 1.71 13.03 2.09
C CYS A 94 2.73 12.71 3.20
N ILE A 95 3.81 12.03 2.85
CA ILE A 95 4.85 11.62 3.81
C ILE A 95 5.56 12.82 4.42
N ILE A 96 5.66 13.93 3.68
CA ILE A 96 6.31 15.16 4.13
C ILE A 96 5.33 16.30 4.43
N THR A 97 4.02 16.08 4.26
CA THR A 97 3.01 17.12 4.51
C THR A 97 2.70 17.24 6.00
N PRO A 98 2.88 18.42 6.62
CA PRO A 98 2.56 18.62 8.02
C PRO A 98 1.12 18.21 8.37
N GLY A 99 0.95 17.53 9.49
CA GLY A 99 -0.34 17.02 9.97
C GLY A 99 -0.68 15.61 9.50
N PHE A 100 -0.02 15.10 8.47
CA PHE A 100 -0.21 13.72 7.95
C PHE A 100 1.03 12.87 8.24
N GLN A 101 2.11 13.08 7.56
CA GLN A 101 3.43 12.47 7.75
C GLN A 101 3.40 10.99 8.15
N PRO A 102 2.72 10.11 7.37
CA PRO A 102 2.80 8.67 7.62
C PRO A 102 4.23 8.18 7.45
N ASP A 103 4.53 7.01 7.98
CA ASP A 103 5.86 6.40 7.84
C ASP A 103 6.07 5.81 6.44
N GLY A 104 4.99 5.45 5.77
CA GLY A 104 4.98 4.99 4.39
C GLY A 104 3.62 5.19 3.76
N SER A 105 3.54 5.00 2.44
CA SER A 105 2.27 5.07 1.72
C SER A 105 2.19 4.03 0.60
N ILE A 106 0.95 3.65 0.28
CA ILE A 106 0.63 2.72 -0.80
C ILE A 106 -0.31 3.43 -1.77
N MET A 107 0.05 3.47 -3.05
CA MET A 107 -0.83 3.91 -4.12
C MET A 107 -1.31 2.70 -4.93
N ILE A 108 -2.62 2.50 -4.96
CA ILE A 108 -3.26 1.45 -5.75
C ILE A 108 -3.47 2.00 -7.16
N THR A 109 -2.62 1.60 -8.09
CA THR A 109 -2.64 2.05 -9.47
C THR A 109 -1.86 1.11 -10.39
N ALA A 110 -2.24 1.08 -11.64
CA ALA A 110 -1.43 0.48 -12.70
C ALA A 110 -1.04 1.51 -13.77
N SER A 111 -1.07 2.80 -13.42
CA SER A 111 -0.69 3.90 -14.30
C SER A 111 -1.54 3.90 -15.59
N HIS A 112 -0.92 3.71 -16.76
CA HIS A 112 -1.58 3.71 -18.06
C HIS A 112 -1.89 2.30 -18.62
N HIS A 113 -1.74 1.26 -17.81
CA HIS A 113 -2.07 -0.11 -18.21
C HIS A 113 -3.58 -0.32 -18.42
N PRO A 114 -4.00 -1.39 -19.14
CA PRO A 114 -5.41 -1.67 -19.38
C PRO A 114 -6.26 -1.73 -18.10
N PHE A 115 -7.56 -1.52 -18.26
CA PHE A 115 -8.53 -1.41 -17.15
C PHE A 115 -8.56 -2.62 -16.21
N ASN A 116 -8.25 -3.82 -16.73
CA ASN A 116 -8.26 -5.06 -15.98
C ASN A 116 -7.00 -5.29 -15.12
N ARG A 117 -6.02 -4.42 -15.23
CA ARG A 117 -4.79 -4.46 -14.42
C ARG A 117 -4.88 -3.48 -13.25
N ASN A 118 -4.14 -3.78 -12.22
CA ASN A 118 -3.92 -2.87 -11.11
C ASN A 118 -2.55 -3.15 -10.49
N GLY A 119 -2.22 -2.46 -9.44
CA GLY A 119 -0.95 -2.64 -8.76
C GLY A 119 -0.85 -1.85 -7.48
N LEU A 120 0.24 -2.06 -6.78
CA LEU A 120 0.60 -1.34 -5.58
C LEU A 120 1.97 -0.69 -5.78
N LYS A 121 2.02 0.62 -5.63
CA LYS A 121 3.25 1.40 -5.60
C LYS A 121 3.50 1.84 -4.16
N PHE A 122 4.72 1.66 -3.69
CA PHE A 122 5.08 1.91 -2.30
C PHE A 122 6.02 3.09 -2.18
N PHE A 123 5.79 3.93 -1.17
CA PHE A 123 6.66 5.05 -0.84
C PHE A 123 7.04 5.04 0.63
N THR A 124 8.26 5.46 0.92
CA THR A 124 8.76 5.71 2.27
C THR A 124 9.33 7.13 2.33
N ARG A 125 9.84 7.54 3.47
CA ARG A 125 10.51 8.86 3.61
C ARG A 125 11.73 9.02 2.71
N GLU A 126 12.30 7.93 2.27
CA GLU A 126 13.43 7.91 1.34
C GLU A 126 13.00 7.98 -0.13
N GLY A 127 11.71 7.97 -0.40
CA GLY A 127 11.12 7.99 -1.74
C GLY A 127 10.49 6.67 -2.14
N GLY A 128 10.45 6.39 -3.45
CA GLY A 128 9.99 5.11 -3.99
C GLY A 128 10.96 3.97 -3.65
N LEU A 129 10.44 2.75 -3.59
CA LEU A 129 11.26 1.57 -3.33
C LEU A 129 12.01 1.14 -4.59
N GLU A 130 13.08 0.38 -4.39
CA GLU A 130 13.81 -0.26 -5.47
C GLU A 130 13.33 -1.70 -5.71
N GLY A 131 13.77 -2.30 -6.83
CA GLY A 131 13.36 -3.66 -7.18
C GLY A 131 13.69 -4.70 -6.13
N SER A 132 14.82 -4.58 -5.44
CA SER A 132 15.21 -5.47 -4.35
C SER A 132 14.29 -5.37 -3.14
N ASP A 133 13.78 -4.18 -2.85
CA ASP A 133 12.81 -3.97 -1.77
C ASP A 133 11.47 -4.64 -2.10
N ILE A 134 11.05 -4.55 -3.35
CA ILE A 134 9.83 -5.21 -3.82
C ILE A 134 9.96 -6.74 -3.73
N GLU A 135 11.11 -7.29 -4.06
CA GLU A 135 11.39 -8.73 -3.91
C GLU A 135 11.27 -9.16 -2.45
N GLU A 136 11.85 -8.40 -1.52
CA GLU A 136 11.75 -8.67 -0.08
C GLU A 136 10.29 -8.65 0.39
N ILE A 137 9.52 -7.64 -0.03
CA ILE A 137 8.11 -7.50 0.35
C ILE A 137 7.26 -8.64 -0.23
N LEU A 138 7.46 -9.00 -1.50
CA LEU A 138 6.74 -10.10 -2.14
C LEU A 138 7.05 -11.45 -1.49
N GLU A 139 8.32 -11.72 -1.23
CA GLU A 139 8.74 -12.96 -0.56
C GLU A 139 8.13 -13.06 0.84
N TYR A 140 8.20 -11.98 1.60
CA TYR A 140 7.60 -11.93 2.93
C TYR A 140 6.07 -12.09 2.89
N ALA A 141 5.41 -11.44 1.91
CA ALA A 141 3.96 -11.52 1.75
C ALA A 141 3.49 -12.94 1.44
N GLN A 142 4.22 -13.65 0.57
CA GLN A 142 3.87 -15.02 0.16
C GLN A 142 4.17 -16.06 1.25
N ASN A 143 5.28 -15.92 1.95
CA ASN A 143 5.81 -16.92 2.87
C ASN A 143 5.81 -16.49 4.34
N GLY A 144 5.34 -15.28 4.64
CA GLY A 144 5.37 -14.71 5.98
C GLY A 144 4.38 -15.33 6.96
N GLU A 145 4.60 -15.04 8.22
CA GLU A 145 3.76 -15.52 9.32
C GLU A 145 2.37 -14.84 9.30
N SER A 146 1.38 -15.58 9.77
CA SER A 146 0.05 -15.04 10.04
C SER A 146 0.10 -13.89 11.06
N PRO A 147 -0.85 -12.93 10.99
CA PRO A 147 -0.88 -11.84 11.94
C PRO A 147 -1.04 -12.34 13.37
N ALA A 148 -0.43 -11.65 14.32
CA ALA A 148 -0.68 -11.91 15.74
C ALA A 148 -2.16 -11.67 16.05
N GLU A 149 -2.79 -12.60 16.76
CA GLU A 149 -4.24 -12.66 16.98
C GLU A 149 -4.86 -11.41 17.65
N ASN A 150 -4.05 -10.52 18.22
CA ASN A 150 -4.53 -9.44 19.09
C ASN A 150 -4.05 -8.03 18.73
N SER A 151 -3.50 -7.80 17.54
CA SER A 151 -3.04 -6.47 17.17
C SER A 151 -3.70 -5.98 15.88
N CYS A 152 -4.78 -5.23 16.01
CA CYS A 152 -5.38 -4.50 14.89
C CYS A 152 -5.14 -3.01 15.08
N GLY A 153 -4.50 -2.37 14.09
CA GLY A 153 -4.37 -0.92 14.04
C GLY A 153 -5.67 -0.26 13.58
N GLU A 154 -5.83 1.02 13.91
CA GLU A 154 -6.98 1.81 13.49
C GLU A 154 -6.93 2.12 12.01
N ILE A 155 -8.07 1.99 11.31
CA ILE A 155 -8.26 2.45 9.94
C ILE A 155 -9.11 3.71 9.99
N LYS A 156 -8.54 4.85 9.59
CA LYS A 156 -9.20 6.15 9.62
C LYS A 156 -9.31 6.72 8.21
N LYS A 157 -10.53 7.07 7.78
CA LYS A 157 -10.75 7.80 6.52
C LYS A 157 -10.38 9.26 6.70
N VAL A 158 -9.59 9.80 5.76
CA VAL A 158 -9.06 11.17 5.80
C VAL A 158 -9.18 11.82 4.43
N ASP A 159 -9.68 13.05 4.38
CA ASP A 159 -9.68 13.86 3.17
C ASP A 159 -8.33 14.60 3.00
N TYR A 160 -7.34 13.86 2.51
CA TYR A 160 -6.03 14.46 2.23
C TYR A 160 -6.02 15.28 0.94
N MET A 161 -6.83 14.90 -0.07
CA MET A 161 -6.77 15.56 -1.39
C MET A 161 -7.19 17.03 -1.34
N THR A 162 -8.10 17.41 -0.45
CA THR A 162 -8.45 18.82 -0.25
C THR A 162 -7.25 19.64 0.23
N ASP A 163 -6.49 19.12 1.19
CA ASP A 163 -5.29 19.80 1.69
C ASP A 163 -4.15 19.78 0.68
N TYR A 164 -3.98 18.69 -0.05
CA TYR A 164 -3.00 18.59 -1.12
C TYR A 164 -3.26 19.62 -2.23
N ALA A 165 -4.51 19.76 -2.66
CA ALA A 165 -4.90 20.74 -3.68
C ALA A 165 -4.62 22.17 -3.23
N LYS A 166 -4.87 22.50 -1.97
CA LYS A 166 -4.54 23.83 -1.41
C LYS A 166 -3.04 24.13 -1.45
N GLY A 167 -2.20 23.12 -1.25
CA GLY A 167 -0.75 23.27 -1.29
C GLY A 167 -0.19 23.50 -2.70
N LEU A 168 -0.97 23.23 -3.75
CA LEU A 168 -0.58 23.47 -5.14
C LEU A 168 -0.91 24.90 -5.63
N CYS A 169 -1.66 25.66 -4.89
CA CYS A 169 -2.09 27.03 -5.24
C CYS A 169 -1.11 28.10 -4.76
#